data_7a83f00e54c1b9add8a2e44c6f2aabf2
#
_entry.id   7a83f00e54c1b9add8a2e44c6f2aabf2
#
_cell.length_a   1.000
_cell.length_b   1.000
_cell.length_c   1.000
_cell.angle_alpha   90.00
_cell.angle_beta   90.00
_cell.angle_gamma   90.00
#
_symmetry.space_group_name_H-M   'P 1'
#
loop_
_entity.id
_entity.type
_entity.pdbx_description
1 polymer ?
#
loop_
_entity_poly.entity_id
_entity_poly.type
_entity_poly.pdbx_seq_one_letter_code
_entity_poly.pdbx_strand_id
1 'polypeptide(L)'
;MEKSLLKNIAINFAGLILPVFVSLATVPAYIHGMGIERYGVINLVWALIGYFSVLDLGISMATENHIAKARDANDGSIQRIFWSAFFLNLATGIAGAVMIWFGAYIYVVHIATIAPAFQREVLQSLPWIAVAVPIANVSWVFSGAIGGMEKFTLYNTNQTVGTFLFQLLPLAALYLISPSLAVVVPAAVIARFLAALLLGYGTFRALGITGIAKPEWPLIRELFNYGRWLLLFSGANMIATTLDRVVIGSMLGAKSVAYYATPQNLVTRLNLLPSAMLRTLFPRFSASGSEHAGALSHQALAFLNCAFTPCVVVALFGLAPFLNVWLGHEMAVQSAPVGRVLVIGVWLAGQSSIMSVLIQAKANPAQVARVGWIGLPVFALVLWLGIRWYGLLGAGVAVVAKTFFDYAAFLYFSKLKPQPIVRNMAGHLLFLIVATLCADYMDSLSSMAAIGVALVVGNLGWSYCESSELREVVARLRQRLLPSAG
;
A
#
# COMPACT_ATOMS: atom_id res chain seq x y z
N MET A 1 4.00 22.89 25.34
CA MET A 1 4.54 21.71 24.64
C MET A 1 3.44 20.68 24.33
N GLU A 2 2.58 20.30 25.27
CA GLU A 2 1.49 19.30 25.03
C GLU A 2 0.44 19.69 23.98
N LYS A 3 -0.03 20.95 23.95
CA LYS A 3 -1.04 21.40 22.98
C LYS A 3 -0.54 21.34 21.51
N SER A 4 0.76 21.57 21.28
CA SER A 4 1.34 21.46 19.94
C SER A 4 1.51 20.00 19.50
N LEU A 5 1.82 19.10 20.44
CA LEU A 5 1.94 17.66 20.19
C LEU A 5 0.58 17.05 19.83
N LEU A 6 -0.47 17.33 20.62
CA LEU A 6 -1.83 16.88 20.35
C LEU A 6 -2.36 17.40 19.02
N LYS A 7 -2.09 18.67 18.69
CA LYS A 7 -2.45 19.26 17.40
C LYS A 7 -1.75 18.55 16.24
N ASN A 8 -0.45 18.27 16.36
CA ASN A 8 0.31 17.56 15.31
C ASN A 8 -0.15 16.12 15.16
N ILE A 9 -0.47 15.42 16.26
CA ILE A 9 -1.04 14.07 16.23
C ILE A 9 -2.41 14.09 15.52
N ALA A 10 -3.28 15.04 15.87
CA ALA A 10 -4.60 15.16 15.25
C ALA A 10 -4.51 15.48 13.74
N ILE A 11 -3.61 16.37 13.32
CA ILE A 11 -3.37 16.69 11.91
C ILE A 11 -2.84 15.47 11.15
N ASN A 12 -1.89 14.75 11.71
CA ASN A 12 -1.35 13.53 11.08
C ASN A 12 -2.41 12.42 10.99
N PHE A 13 -3.22 12.26 12.03
CA PHE A 13 -4.31 11.28 12.05
C PHE A 13 -5.42 11.65 11.06
N ALA A 14 -5.82 12.91 11.01
CA ALA A 14 -6.76 13.41 10.02
C ALA A 14 -6.24 13.23 8.59
N GLY A 15 -4.95 13.52 8.35
CA GLY A 15 -4.29 13.32 7.06
C GLY A 15 -4.24 11.86 6.58
N LEU A 16 -4.26 10.89 7.51
CA LEU A 16 -4.32 9.47 7.19
C LEU A 16 -5.75 8.96 6.96
N ILE A 17 -6.71 9.42 7.75
CA ILE A 17 -8.07 8.91 7.76
C ILE A 17 -8.96 9.60 6.70
N LEU A 18 -8.79 10.90 6.52
CA LEU A 18 -9.62 11.68 5.59
C LEU A 18 -9.57 11.17 4.14
N PRO A 19 -8.39 10.82 3.56
CA PRO A 19 -8.31 10.19 2.24
C PRO A 19 -9.07 8.85 2.13
N VAL A 20 -9.15 8.09 3.23
CA VAL A 20 -9.91 6.83 3.27
C VAL A 20 -11.40 7.10 3.15
N PHE A 21 -11.93 8.05 3.92
CA PHE A 21 -13.35 8.43 3.85
C PHE A 21 -13.72 8.97 2.47
N VAL A 22 -12.87 9.84 1.89
CA VAL A 22 -13.10 10.36 0.54
C VAL A 22 -13.14 9.23 -0.49
N SER A 23 -12.20 8.29 -0.41
CA SER A 23 -12.18 7.12 -1.29
C SER A 23 -13.44 6.26 -1.11
N LEU A 24 -13.88 6.02 0.13
CA LEU A 24 -15.10 5.27 0.41
C LEU A 24 -16.36 5.96 -0.13
N ALA A 25 -16.41 7.29 -0.09
CA ALA A 25 -17.54 8.05 -0.61
C ALA A 25 -17.54 8.13 -2.15
N THR A 26 -16.38 8.21 -2.78
CA THR A 26 -16.26 8.41 -4.23
C THR A 26 -16.39 7.13 -5.04
N VAL A 27 -16.00 5.97 -4.52
CA VAL A 27 -16.08 4.69 -5.25
C VAL A 27 -17.49 4.32 -5.71
N PRO A 28 -18.54 4.40 -4.86
CA PRO A 28 -19.92 4.19 -5.32
C PRO A 28 -20.32 5.17 -6.43
N ALA A 29 -19.95 6.45 -6.27
CA ALA A 29 -20.27 7.47 -7.26
C ALA A 29 -19.61 7.17 -8.62
N TYR A 30 -18.37 6.71 -8.64
CA TYR A 30 -17.73 6.26 -9.87
C TYR A 30 -18.44 5.05 -10.50
N ILE A 31 -18.77 4.03 -9.71
CA ILE A 31 -19.44 2.82 -10.22
C ILE A 31 -20.84 3.16 -10.75
N HIS A 32 -21.62 3.97 -10.06
CA HIS A 32 -22.95 4.40 -10.51
C HIS A 32 -22.88 5.29 -11.75
N GLY A 33 -21.88 6.19 -11.82
CA GLY A 33 -21.77 7.14 -12.91
C GLY A 33 -21.23 6.56 -14.23
N MET A 34 -20.25 5.62 -14.16
CA MET A 34 -19.60 5.09 -15.36
C MET A 34 -19.80 3.58 -15.59
N GLY A 35 -20.37 2.88 -14.62
CA GLY A 35 -20.55 1.42 -14.64
C GLY A 35 -19.31 0.64 -14.19
N ILE A 36 -19.52 -0.62 -13.80
CA ILE A 36 -18.50 -1.50 -13.20
C ILE A 36 -17.34 -1.75 -14.16
N GLU A 37 -17.63 -1.93 -15.46
CA GLU A 37 -16.60 -2.25 -16.44
C GLU A 37 -15.62 -1.10 -16.68
N ARG A 38 -16.11 0.14 -16.90
CA ARG A 38 -15.23 1.33 -16.99
C ARG A 38 -14.48 1.58 -15.70
N TYR A 39 -15.11 1.32 -14.53
CA TYR A 39 -14.43 1.38 -13.26
C TYR A 39 -13.31 0.34 -13.15
N GLY A 40 -13.50 -0.87 -13.69
CA GLY A 40 -12.44 -1.88 -13.81
C GLY A 40 -11.27 -1.41 -14.68
N VAL A 41 -11.56 -0.81 -15.83
CA VAL A 41 -10.53 -0.22 -16.71
C VAL A 41 -9.75 0.89 -15.98
N ILE A 42 -10.44 1.77 -15.26
CA ILE A 42 -9.78 2.81 -14.47
C ILE A 42 -8.85 2.19 -13.42
N ASN A 43 -9.23 1.11 -12.74
CA ASN A 43 -8.35 0.41 -11.80
C ASN A 43 -7.11 -0.20 -12.49
N LEU A 44 -7.24 -0.69 -13.73
CA LEU A 44 -6.09 -1.11 -14.54
C LEU A 44 -5.18 0.08 -14.87
N VAL A 45 -5.76 1.21 -15.29
CA VAL A 45 -5.00 2.45 -15.54
C VAL A 45 -4.26 2.91 -14.29
N TRP A 46 -4.92 2.89 -13.13
CA TRP A 46 -4.28 3.24 -11.85
C TRP A 46 -3.19 2.24 -11.45
N ALA A 47 -3.37 0.96 -11.73
CA ALA A 47 -2.34 -0.05 -11.53
C ALA A 47 -1.12 0.23 -12.41
N LEU A 48 -1.32 0.50 -13.70
CA LEU A 48 -0.24 0.89 -14.62
C LEU A 48 0.47 2.17 -14.16
N ILE A 49 -0.29 3.17 -13.71
CA ILE A 49 0.28 4.39 -13.12
C ILE A 49 1.06 4.09 -11.83
N GLY A 50 0.67 3.08 -11.06
CA GLY A 50 1.41 2.60 -9.88
C GLY A 50 2.83 2.15 -10.20
N TYR A 51 3.09 1.60 -11.40
CA TYR A 51 4.45 1.29 -11.87
C TYR A 51 5.35 2.52 -12.02
N PHE A 52 4.79 3.72 -12.08
CA PHE A 52 5.60 4.95 -12.17
C PHE A 52 6.47 5.17 -10.94
N SER A 53 6.06 4.68 -9.78
CA SER A 53 6.90 4.71 -8.57
C SER A 53 8.19 3.88 -8.72
N VAL A 54 8.19 2.86 -9.61
CA VAL A 54 9.39 2.12 -10.00
C VAL A 54 10.33 3.00 -10.83
N LEU A 55 9.76 3.89 -11.65
CA LEU A 55 10.51 4.79 -12.54
C LEU A 55 11.12 5.99 -11.80
N ASP A 56 10.72 6.28 -10.56
CA ASP A 56 11.45 7.20 -9.67
C ASP A 56 12.86 6.66 -9.34
N LEU A 57 13.10 5.35 -9.51
CA LEU A 57 14.39 4.72 -9.24
C LEU A 57 14.93 5.01 -7.83
N GLY A 58 14.06 5.38 -6.87
CA GLY A 58 14.45 5.75 -5.51
C GLY A 58 15.20 7.10 -5.40
N ILE A 59 15.18 7.90 -6.47
CA ILE A 59 15.85 9.21 -6.51
C ILE A 59 15.25 10.17 -5.49
N SER A 60 13.94 10.09 -5.22
CA SER A 60 13.26 10.90 -4.20
C SER A 60 13.83 10.67 -2.80
N MET A 61 14.05 9.40 -2.40
CA MET A 61 14.67 9.06 -1.11
C MET A 61 16.15 9.47 -1.06
N ALA A 62 16.87 9.34 -2.19
CA ALA A 62 18.23 9.85 -2.29
C ALA A 62 18.25 11.37 -2.10
N THR A 63 17.32 12.08 -2.75
CA THR A 63 17.16 13.54 -2.63
C THR A 63 16.87 13.95 -1.18
N GLU A 64 15.95 13.26 -0.52
CA GLU A 64 15.64 13.46 0.90
C GLU A 64 16.89 13.33 1.78
N ASN A 65 17.65 12.26 1.60
CA ASN A 65 18.88 12.00 2.36
C ASN A 65 19.96 13.07 2.11
N HIS A 66 20.20 13.44 0.85
CA HIS A 66 21.20 14.44 0.51
C HIS A 66 20.81 15.84 1.00
N ILE A 67 19.54 16.23 0.87
CA ILE A 67 19.06 17.52 1.38
C ILE A 67 19.10 17.55 2.90
N ALA A 68 18.73 16.46 3.59
CA ALA A 68 18.83 16.38 5.05
C ALA A 68 20.27 16.58 5.54
N LYS A 69 21.26 16.01 4.86
CA LYS A 69 22.69 16.21 5.17
C LYS A 69 23.19 17.61 4.86
N ALA A 70 22.64 18.27 3.85
CA ALA A 70 23.03 19.62 3.42
C ALA A 70 22.23 20.74 4.10
N ARG A 71 21.28 20.41 4.96
CA ARG A 71 20.30 21.37 5.53
C ARG A 71 20.95 22.55 6.25
N ASP A 72 22.04 22.30 6.96
CA ASP A 72 22.74 23.31 7.75
C ASP A 72 23.89 23.98 6.96
N ALA A 73 24.12 23.54 5.71
CA ALA A 73 25.15 24.10 4.85
C ALA A 73 24.60 25.30 4.05
N ASN A 74 25.10 26.50 4.31
CA ASN A 74 24.70 27.74 3.61
C ASN A 74 25.50 27.98 2.32
N ASP A 75 25.86 26.91 1.56
CA ASP A 75 26.76 26.95 0.41
C ASP A 75 26.05 26.75 -0.96
N GLY A 76 24.72 26.78 -0.95
CA GLY A 76 23.91 26.54 -2.16
C GLY A 76 23.84 25.07 -2.58
N SER A 77 24.32 24.13 -1.77
CA SER A 77 24.31 22.69 -2.07
C SER A 77 22.89 22.15 -2.22
N ILE A 78 21.93 22.61 -1.41
CA ILE A 78 20.51 22.22 -1.50
C ILE A 78 19.96 22.51 -2.90
N GLN A 79 20.24 23.69 -3.46
CA GLN A 79 19.74 24.07 -4.78
C GLN A 79 20.35 23.20 -5.88
N ARG A 80 21.65 22.88 -5.80
CA ARG A 80 22.33 21.99 -6.76
C ARG A 80 21.81 20.54 -6.68
N ILE A 81 21.61 20.00 -5.48
CA ILE A 81 21.03 18.67 -5.26
C ILE A 81 19.62 18.62 -5.83
N PHE A 82 18.78 19.61 -5.49
CA PHE A 82 17.39 19.67 -5.95
C PHE A 82 17.30 19.70 -7.49
N TRP A 83 18.02 20.58 -8.16
CA TRP A 83 17.94 20.68 -9.63
C TRP A 83 18.54 19.47 -10.32
N SER A 84 19.60 18.87 -9.78
CA SER A 84 20.17 17.62 -10.31
C SER A 84 19.18 16.47 -10.21
N ALA A 85 18.48 16.32 -9.07
CA ALA A 85 17.42 15.35 -8.88
C ALA A 85 16.20 15.63 -9.78
N PHE A 86 15.80 16.90 -9.92
CA PHE A 86 14.68 17.31 -10.76
C PHE A 86 14.90 16.93 -12.23
N PHE A 87 16.05 17.30 -12.82
CA PHE A 87 16.33 16.97 -14.20
C PHE A 87 16.52 15.48 -14.44
N LEU A 88 17.11 14.76 -13.49
CA LEU A 88 17.23 13.30 -13.57
C LEU A 88 15.85 12.64 -13.55
N ASN A 89 14.96 13.02 -12.61
CA ASN A 89 13.60 12.48 -12.53
C ASN A 89 12.70 12.90 -13.70
N LEU A 90 12.92 14.09 -14.24
CA LEU A 90 12.21 14.51 -15.45
C LEU A 90 12.64 13.64 -16.65
N ALA A 91 13.94 13.39 -16.81
CA ALA A 91 14.46 12.56 -17.89
C ALA A 91 13.99 11.09 -17.77
N THR A 92 14.09 10.50 -16.57
CA THR A 92 13.57 9.13 -16.32
C THR A 92 12.06 9.08 -16.47
N GLY A 93 11.33 10.14 -16.08
CA GLY A 93 9.90 10.28 -16.28
C GLY A 93 9.49 10.31 -17.75
N ILE A 94 10.22 11.07 -18.60
CA ILE A 94 9.98 11.11 -20.04
C ILE A 94 10.29 9.75 -20.68
N ALA A 95 11.41 9.13 -20.33
CA ALA A 95 11.75 7.79 -20.82
C ALA A 95 10.67 6.77 -20.41
N GLY A 96 10.22 6.84 -19.15
CA GLY A 96 9.12 6.02 -18.62
C GLY A 96 7.79 6.27 -19.33
N ALA A 97 7.46 7.51 -19.67
CA ALA A 97 6.26 7.85 -20.42
C ALA A 97 6.23 7.15 -21.79
N VAL A 98 7.37 7.16 -22.48
CA VAL A 98 7.51 6.47 -23.79
C VAL A 98 7.33 4.96 -23.61
N MET A 99 8.02 4.35 -22.63
CA MET A 99 7.91 2.91 -22.37
C MET A 99 6.48 2.51 -22.01
N ILE A 100 5.80 3.29 -21.18
CA ILE A 100 4.43 2.99 -20.75
C ILE A 100 3.45 3.19 -21.89
N TRP A 101 3.63 4.21 -22.72
CA TRP A 101 2.74 4.38 -23.87
C TRP A 101 2.82 3.17 -24.80
N PHE A 102 4.01 2.72 -25.20
CA PHE A 102 4.17 1.53 -26.01
C PHE A 102 3.69 0.25 -25.31
N GLY A 103 4.07 0.05 -24.05
CA GLY A 103 3.65 -1.12 -23.28
C GLY A 103 2.13 -1.18 -23.06
N ALA A 104 1.50 -0.05 -22.71
CA ALA A 104 0.06 0.02 -22.53
C ALA A 104 -0.69 -0.13 -23.86
N TYR A 105 -0.16 0.41 -24.96
CA TYR A 105 -0.72 0.20 -26.30
C TYR A 105 -0.73 -1.28 -26.67
N ILE A 106 0.41 -1.97 -26.53
CA ILE A 106 0.52 -3.41 -26.79
C ILE A 106 -0.42 -4.20 -25.87
N TYR A 107 -0.46 -3.87 -24.58
CA TYR A 107 -1.34 -4.53 -23.63
C TYR A 107 -2.81 -4.38 -24.01
N VAL A 108 -3.27 -3.17 -24.31
CA VAL A 108 -4.68 -2.87 -24.61
C VAL A 108 -5.11 -3.49 -25.94
N VAL A 109 -4.23 -3.49 -26.95
CA VAL A 109 -4.58 -3.96 -28.30
C VAL A 109 -4.46 -5.48 -28.42
N HIS A 110 -3.47 -6.12 -27.77
CA HIS A 110 -3.12 -7.52 -28.03
C HIS A 110 -3.33 -8.46 -26.84
N ILE A 111 -3.42 -7.94 -25.61
CA ILE A 111 -3.38 -8.78 -24.40
C ILE A 111 -4.66 -8.64 -23.58
N ALA A 112 -5.15 -7.41 -23.36
CA ALA A 112 -6.28 -7.16 -22.49
C ALA A 112 -7.61 -7.58 -23.12
N THR A 113 -8.45 -8.25 -22.35
CA THR A 113 -9.82 -8.58 -22.74
C THR A 113 -10.75 -7.42 -22.39
N ILE A 114 -10.87 -6.45 -23.29
CA ILE A 114 -11.68 -5.24 -23.12
C ILE A 114 -12.65 -5.13 -24.30
N ALA A 115 -13.91 -4.75 -24.02
CA ALA A 115 -14.90 -4.52 -25.06
C ALA A 115 -14.41 -3.44 -26.07
N PRO A 116 -14.64 -3.59 -27.39
CA PRO A 116 -14.10 -2.69 -28.42
C PRO A 116 -14.44 -1.20 -28.21
N ALA A 117 -15.61 -0.92 -27.64
CA ALA A 117 -16.03 0.45 -27.32
C ALA A 117 -15.11 1.09 -26.26
N PHE A 118 -14.81 0.35 -25.20
CA PHE A 118 -13.92 0.82 -24.11
C PHE A 118 -12.45 0.82 -24.52
N GLN A 119 -12.05 -0.09 -25.40
CA GLN A 119 -10.70 -0.12 -25.97
C GLN A 119 -10.36 1.23 -26.63
N ARG A 120 -11.29 1.79 -27.42
CA ARG A 120 -11.11 3.10 -28.04
C ARG A 120 -10.94 4.22 -26.99
N GLU A 121 -11.78 4.22 -25.95
CA GLU A 121 -11.70 5.20 -24.86
C GLU A 121 -10.33 5.13 -24.15
N VAL A 122 -9.82 3.92 -23.90
CA VAL A 122 -8.50 3.71 -23.27
C VAL A 122 -7.38 4.21 -24.18
N LEU A 123 -7.43 3.88 -25.49
CA LEU A 123 -6.43 4.33 -26.45
C LEU A 123 -6.38 5.87 -26.57
N GLN A 124 -7.54 6.53 -26.52
CA GLN A 124 -7.62 8.00 -26.48
C GLN A 124 -7.04 8.59 -25.17
N SER A 125 -7.07 7.82 -24.09
CA SER A 125 -6.54 8.22 -22.78
C SER A 125 -5.03 7.97 -22.65
N LEU A 126 -4.42 7.15 -23.50
CA LEU A 126 -3.00 6.77 -23.40
C LEU A 126 -2.02 7.94 -23.39
N PRO A 127 -2.17 9.01 -24.23
CA PRO A 127 -1.28 10.15 -24.16
C PRO A 127 -1.30 10.84 -22.79
N TRP A 128 -2.49 10.92 -22.17
CA TRP A 128 -2.63 11.49 -20.83
C TRP A 128 -1.99 10.62 -19.76
N ILE A 129 -2.14 9.28 -19.87
CA ILE A 129 -1.48 8.33 -18.97
C ILE A 129 0.04 8.48 -19.08
N ALA A 130 0.57 8.60 -20.30
CA ALA A 130 1.99 8.82 -20.53
C ALA A 130 2.49 10.13 -19.88
N VAL A 131 1.75 11.23 -20.05
CA VAL A 131 2.09 12.54 -19.44
C VAL A 131 2.01 12.50 -17.90
N ALA A 132 1.19 11.63 -17.33
CA ALA A 132 1.14 11.47 -15.87
C ALA A 132 2.46 10.98 -15.27
N VAL A 133 3.32 10.29 -16.04
CA VAL A 133 4.60 9.73 -15.55
C VAL A 133 5.59 10.81 -15.13
N PRO A 134 6.00 11.74 -16.01
CA PRO A 134 6.92 12.80 -15.62
C PRO A 134 6.34 13.71 -14.54
N ILE A 135 5.02 13.95 -14.52
CA ILE A 135 4.37 14.70 -13.45
C ILE A 135 4.56 13.99 -12.10
N ALA A 136 4.35 12.67 -12.06
CA ALA A 136 4.55 11.87 -10.85
C ALA A 136 6.01 11.89 -10.40
N ASN A 137 6.97 11.65 -11.30
CA ASN A 137 8.38 11.62 -10.98
C ASN A 137 8.87 12.96 -10.39
N VAL A 138 8.48 14.07 -11.02
CA VAL A 138 8.80 15.41 -10.50
C VAL A 138 8.16 15.65 -9.13
N SER A 139 6.91 15.21 -8.92
CA SER A 139 6.24 15.29 -7.62
C SER A 139 6.97 14.53 -6.52
N TRP A 140 7.59 13.39 -6.85
CA TRP A 140 8.41 12.62 -5.90
C TRP A 140 9.67 13.39 -5.47
N VAL A 141 10.32 14.14 -6.38
CA VAL A 141 11.45 15.01 -6.02
C VAL A 141 11.03 16.10 -5.05
N PHE A 142 9.89 16.77 -5.34
CA PHE A 142 9.35 17.77 -4.42
C PHE A 142 9.07 17.17 -3.03
N SER A 143 8.49 15.97 -2.99
CA SER A 143 8.20 15.25 -1.73
C SER A 143 9.49 14.91 -0.97
N GLY A 144 10.51 14.38 -1.64
CA GLY A 144 11.81 14.09 -1.05
C GLY A 144 12.51 15.35 -0.53
N ALA A 145 12.45 16.46 -1.29
CA ALA A 145 13.05 17.72 -0.87
C ALA A 145 12.39 18.30 0.41
N ILE A 146 11.05 18.26 0.49
CA ILE A 146 10.32 18.69 1.68
C ILE A 146 10.59 17.76 2.87
N GLY A 147 10.69 16.44 2.62
CA GLY A 147 11.05 15.44 3.63
C GLY A 147 12.44 15.70 4.23
N GLY A 148 13.45 15.98 3.38
CA GLY A 148 14.81 16.33 3.81
C GLY A 148 14.88 17.61 4.65
N MET A 149 13.95 18.54 4.43
CA MET A 149 13.79 19.76 5.25
C MET A 149 12.91 19.56 6.50
N GLU A 150 12.42 18.33 6.76
CA GLU A 150 11.53 17.98 7.88
C GLU A 150 10.23 18.80 7.94
N LYS A 151 9.78 19.38 6.81
CA LYS A 151 8.54 20.18 6.76
C LYS A 151 7.30 19.28 6.57
N PHE A 152 7.11 18.33 7.48
CA PHE A 152 6.07 17.30 7.40
C PHE A 152 4.63 17.86 7.35
N THR A 153 4.36 19.00 7.96
CA THR A 153 3.05 19.65 7.87
C THR A 153 2.74 20.05 6.44
N LEU A 154 3.70 20.67 5.73
CA LEU A 154 3.53 21.05 4.33
C LEU A 154 3.33 19.81 3.46
N TYR A 155 4.13 18.77 3.67
CA TYR A 155 4.00 17.49 2.97
C TYR A 155 2.61 16.89 3.16
N ASN A 156 2.15 16.71 4.39
CA ASN A 156 0.85 16.10 4.70
C ASN A 156 -0.33 16.92 4.17
N THR A 157 -0.27 18.25 4.26
CA THR A 157 -1.32 19.12 3.71
C THR A 157 -1.42 18.96 2.19
N ASN A 158 -0.27 18.98 1.47
CA ASN A 158 -0.27 18.80 0.02
C ASN A 158 -0.74 17.39 -0.39
N GLN A 159 -0.35 16.33 0.35
CA GLN A 159 -0.84 14.98 0.11
C GLN A 159 -2.36 14.87 0.29
N THR A 160 -2.90 15.52 1.31
CA THR A 160 -4.35 15.55 1.54
C THR A 160 -5.07 16.29 0.42
N VAL A 161 -4.64 17.51 0.09
CA VAL A 161 -5.21 18.30 -1.01
C VAL A 161 -5.09 17.55 -2.34
N GLY A 162 -3.92 16.98 -2.62
CA GLY A 162 -3.69 16.18 -3.83
C GLY A 162 -4.63 14.98 -3.92
N THR A 163 -4.91 14.30 -2.81
CA THR A 163 -5.87 13.18 -2.77
C THR A 163 -7.30 13.65 -3.04
N PHE A 164 -7.70 14.77 -2.47
CA PHE A 164 -9.02 15.37 -2.75
C PHE A 164 -9.15 15.75 -4.22
N LEU A 165 -8.19 16.46 -4.78
CA LEU A 165 -8.21 16.85 -6.19
C LEU A 165 -8.29 15.61 -7.09
N PHE A 166 -7.48 14.56 -6.80
CA PHE A 166 -7.42 13.33 -7.57
C PHE A 166 -8.71 12.51 -7.51
N GLN A 167 -9.46 12.58 -6.42
CA GLN A 167 -10.74 11.88 -6.26
C GLN A 167 -11.92 12.70 -6.80
N LEU A 168 -11.95 13.99 -6.54
CA LEU A 168 -13.12 14.82 -6.82
C LEU A 168 -13.13 15.42 -8.22
N LEU A 169 -11.97 15.82 -8.78
CA LEU A 169 -11.93 16.44 -10.10
C LEU A 169 -12.37 15.49 -11.23
N PRO A 170 -11.88 14.22 -11.29
CA PRO A 170 -12.37 13.27 -12.26
C PRO A 170 -13.84 12.90 -12.03
N LEU A 171 -14.28 12.85 -10.77
CA LEU A 171 -15.68 12.61 -10.43
C LEU A 171 -16.58 13.76 -10.93
N ALA A 172 -16.15 14.99 -10.75
CA ALA A 172 -16.85 16.17 -11.29
C ALA A 172 -16.89 16.12 -12.82
N ALA A 173 -15.78 15.77 -13.49
CA ALA A 173 -15.73 15.62 -14.94
C ALA A 173 -16.66 14.51 -15.45
N LEU A 174 -16.77 13.41 -14.70
CA LEU A 174 -17.68 12.31 -14.99
C LEU A 174 -19.14 12.75 -15.04
N TYR A 175 -19.58 13.54 -14.04
CA TYR A 175 -20.98 13.96 -13.93
C TYR A 175 -21.31 15.23 -14.73
N LEU A 176 -20.35 16.14 -14.92
CA LEU A 176 -20.60 17.42 -15.60
C LEU A 176 -20.32 17.36 -17.11
N ILE A 177 -19.45 16.44 -17.56
CA ILE A 177 -19.03 16.39 -18.96
C ILE A 177 -19.43 15.05 -19.61
N SER A 178 -18.84 13.92 -19.17
CA SER A 178 -19.13 12.59 -19.73
C SER A 178 -18.57 11.47 -18.88
N PRO A 179 -19.25 10.31 -18.81
CA PRO A 179 -18.74 9.10 -18.14
C PRO A 179 -17.63 8.37 -18.92
N SER A 180 -17.18 8.90 -20.06
CA SER A 180 -16.12 8.30 -20.86
C SER A 180 -14.77 8.38 -20.19
N LEU A 181 -13.95 7.32 -20.35
CA LEU A 181 -12.56 7.31 -19.88
C LEU A 181 -11.72 8.40 -20.53
N ALA A 182 -12.06 8.78 -21.78
CA ALA A 182 -11.40 9.88 -22.50
C ALA A 182 -11.60 11.27 -21.82
N VAL A 183 -12.53 11.38 -20.88
CA VAL A 183 -12.76 12.60 -20.06
C VAL A 183 -12.24 12.42 -18.64
N VAL A 184 -12.52 11.28 -18.03
CA VAL A 184 -12.21 11.02 -16.60
C VAL A 184 -10.70 10.86 -16.38
N VAL A 185 -9.98 10.20 -17.29
CA VAL A 185 -8.52 10.02 -17.17
C VAL A 185 -7.76 11.34 -17.34
N PRO A 186 -8.02 12.16 -18.37
CA PRO A 186 -7.45 13.51 -18.44
C PRO A 186 -7.71 14.35 -17.19
N ALA A 187 -8.93 14.35 -16.66
CA ALA A 187 -9.27 15.09 -15.45
C ALA A 187 -8.44 14.64 -14.23
N ALA A 188 -8.17 13.33 -14.10
CA ALA A 188 -7.30 12.81 -13.06
C ALA A 188 -5.84 13.22 -13.24
N VAL A 189 -5.36 13.30 -14.47
CA VAL A 189 -3.99 13.78 -14.78
C VAL A 189 -3.87 15.27 -14.49
N ILE A 190 -4.87 16.06 -14.85
CA ILE A 190 -4.94 17.49 -14.51
C ILE A 190 -4.94 17.68 -12.98
N ALA A 191 -5.72 16.88 -12.25
CA ALA A 191 -5.70 16.91 -10.77
C ALA A 191 -4.31 16.65 -10.21
N ARG A 192 -3.58 15.65 -10.74
CA ARG A 192 -2.18 15.37 -10.37
C ARG A 192 -1.25 16.52 -10.71
N PHE A 193 -1.42 17.12 -11.87
CA PHE A 193 -0.63 18.28 -12.28
C PHE A 193 -0.85 19.47 -11.35
N LEU A 194 -2.11 19.78 -11.00
CA LEU A 194 -2.42 20.85 -10.04
C LEU A 194 -1.83 20.56 -8.67
N ALA A 195 -1.94 19.31 -8.18
CA ALA A 195 -1.31 18.89 -6.93
C ALA A 195 0.23 19.03 -6.99
N ALA A 196 0.86 18.66 -8.11
CA ALA A 196 2.29 18.83 -8.34
C ALA A 196 2.71 20.30 -8.34
N LEU A 197 1.93 21.19 -8.94
CA LEU A 197 2.18 22.63 -8.93
C LEU A 197 2.10 23.20 -7.50
N LEU A 198 1.08 22.81 -6.73
CA LEU A 198 0.95 23.23 -5.33
C LEU A 198 2.13 22.76 -4.48
N LEU A 199 2.51 21.48 -4.65
CA LEU A 199 3.65 20.88 -3.96
C LEU A 199 4.96 21.58 -4.38
N GLY A 200 5.15 21.83 -5.67
CA GLY A 200 6.30 22.54 -6.22
C GLY A 200 6.42 23.95 -5.67
N TYR A 201 5.34 24.72 -5.69
CA TYR A 201 5.31 26.04 -5.09
C TYR A 201 5.72 26.03 -3.61
N GLY A 202 5.15 25.09 -2.84
CA GLY A 202 5.52 24.90 -1.43
C GLY A 202 7.00 24.52 -1.26
N THR A 203 7.54 23.68 -2.15
CA THR A 203 8.93 23.25 -2.14
C THR A 203 9.88 24.39 -2.44
N PHE A 204 9.65 25.16 -3.52
CA PHE A 204 10.48 26.30 -3.86
C PHE A 204 10.54 27.33 -2.73
N ARG A 205 9.40 27.63 -2.13
CA ARG A 205 9.34 28.54 -0.99
C ARG A 205 10.03 27.96 0.25
N ALA A 206 9.91 26.66 0.47
CA ALA A 206 10.48 25.98 1.64
C ALA A 206 12.01 25.88 1.58
N LEU A 207 12.58 25.69 0.40
CA LEU A 207 14.02 25.59 0.16
C LEU A 207 14.68 26.94 -0.14
N GLY A 208 13.91 28.03 -0.31
CA GLY A 208 14.44 29.34 -0.69
C GLY A 208 15.07 29.35 -2.09
N ILE A 209 14.57 28.53 -3.01
CA ILE A 209 15.09 28.45 -4.38
C ILE A 209 14.65 29.69 -5.15
N THR A 210 15.62 30.50 -5.59
CA THR A 210 15.37 31.74 -6.32
C THR A 210 15.70 31.66 -7.81
N GLY A 211 16.34 30.57 -8.25
CA GLY A 211 16.72 30.39 -9.65
C GLY A 211 17.00 28.93 -10.01
N ILE A 212 17.24 28.68 -11.30
CA ILE A 212 17.59 27.36 -11.81
C ILE A 212 19.11 27.19 -11.72
N ALA A 213 19.57 26.18 -10.96
CA ALA A 213 20.97 25.77 -10.98
C ALA A 213 21.22 24.74 -12.08
N LYS A 214 22.42 24.76 -12.64
CA LYS A 214 22.83 23.73 -13.59
C LYS A 214 22.95 22.39 -12.89
N PRO A 215 22.44 21.30 -13.51
CA PRO A 215 22.58 19.96 -12.95
C PRO A 215 24.07 19.55 -12.94
N GLU A 216 24.50 18.94 -11.84
CA GLU A 216 25.87 18.47 -11.67
C GLU A 216 25.95 16.96 -11.95
N TRP A 217 26.76 16.56 -12.92
CA TRP A 217 26.90 15.14 -13.30
C TRP A 217 27.36 14.23 -12.15
N PRO A 218 28.30 14.63 -11.28
CA PRO A 218 28.65 13.82 -10.11
C PRO A 218 27.47 13.55 -9.18
N LEU A 219 26.64 14.56 -8.90
CA LEU A 219 25.42 14.41 -8.08
C LEU A 219 24.38 13.52 -8.77
N ILE A 220 24.17 13.68 -10.09
CA ILE A 220 23.27 12.81 -10.86
C ILE A 220 23.72 11.35 -10.74
N ARG A 221 25.02 11.09 -10.92
CA ARG A 221 25.57 9.73 -10.81
C ARG A 221 25.42 9.15 -9.40
N GLU A 222 25.62 9.96 -8.38
CA GLU A 222 25.45 9.56 -6.98
C GLU A 222 23.99 9.23 -6.66
N LEU A 223 23.05 10.11 -7.01
CA LEU A 223 21.62 9.90 -6.86
C LEU A 223 21.14 8.64 -7.59
N PHE A 224 21.56 8.44 -8.83
CA PHE A 224 21.22 7.25 -9.60
C PHE A 224 21.81 5.97 -9.00
N ASN A 225 23.06 6.00 -8.55
CA ASN A 225 23.70 4.85 -7.91
C ASN A 225 23.00 4.46 -6.59
N TYR A 226 22.58 5.44 -5.80
CA TYR A 226 21.80 5.17 -4.59
C TYR A 226 20.43 4.59 -4.95
N GLY A 227 19.72 5.21 -5.88
CA GLY A 227 18.38 4.83 -6.28
C GLY A 227 18.30 3.44 -6.90
N ARG A 228 19.26 3.03 -7.74
CA ARG A 228 19.25 1.68 -8.36
C ARG A 228 19.32 0.55 -7.33
N TRP A 229 20.02 0.74 -6.22
CA TRP A 229 20.06 -0.25 -5.13
C TRP A 229 18.73 -0.34 -4.40
N LEU A 230 18.09 0.82 -4.19
CA LEU A 230 16.76 0.87 -3.57
C LEU A 230 15.70 0.23 -4.47
N LEU A 231 15.81 0.46 -5.80
CA LEU A 231 14.94 -0.20 -6.77
C LEU A 231 15.10 -1.73 -6.75
N LEU A 232 16.34 -2.22 -6.73
CA LEU A 232 16.60 -3.66 -6.60
C LEU A 232 16.02 -4.23 -5.31
N PHE A 233 16.06 -3.46 -4.23
CA PHE A 233 15.50 -3.88 -2.95
C PHE A 233 13.98 -3.94 -2.94
N SER A 234 13.30 -2.92 -3.45
CA SER A 234 11.83 -2.78 -3.36
C SER A 234 11.07 -3.15 -4.65
N GLY A 235 11.77 -3.21 -5.79
CA GLY A 235 11.16 -3.35 -7.12
C GLY A 235 10.32 -4.60 -7.28
N ALA A 236 10.78 -5.75 -6.76
CA ALA A 236 10.00 -6.99 -6.83
C ALA A 236 8.64 -6.88 -6.13
N ASN A 237 8.60 -6.23 -4.96
CA ASN A 237 7.36 -6.01 -4.23
C ASN A 237 6.44 -5.01 -4.96
N MET A 238 7.00 -3.96 -5.54
CA MET A 238 6.24 -2.99 -6.35
C MET A 238 5.59 -3.66 -7.57
N ILE A 239 6.33 -4.53 -8.28
CA ILE A 239 5.78 -5.29 -9.39
C ILE A 239 4.69 -6.25 -8.90
N ALA A 240 4.95 -7.00 -7.83
CA ALA A 240 4.00 -7.97 -7.29
C ALA A 240 2.65 -7.35 -6.90
N THR A 241 2.64 -6.11 -6.38
CA THR A 241 1.41 -5.41 -5.94
C THR A 241 0.49 -4.95 -7.07
N THR A 242 0.93 -5.02 -8.32
CA THR A 242 0.16 -4.58 -9.50
C THR A 242 -0.02 -5.69 -10.54
N LEU A 243 0.85 -6.69 -10.51
CA LEU A 243 0.85 -7.81 -11.46
C LEU A 243 -0.49 -8.56 -11.46
N ASP A 244 -1.10 -8.75 -10.28
CA ASP A 244 -2.39 -9.39 -10.10
C ASP A 244 -3.48 -8.73 -10.95
N ARG A 245 -3.61 -7.40 -10.89
CA ARG A 245 -4.61 -6.65 -11.67
C ARG A 245 -4.39 -6.75 -13.18
N VAL A 246 -3.12 -6.69 -13.59
CA VAL A 246 -2.76 -6.79 -15.01
C VAL A 246 -3.10 -8.18 -15.57
N VAL A 247 -2.77 -9.25 -14.81
CA VAL A 247 -3.07 -10.63 -15.22
C VAL A 247 -4.58 -10.90 -15.17
N ILE A 248 -5.30 -10.44 -14.14
CA ILE A 248 -6.76 -10.53 -14.07
C ILE A 248 -7.38 -9.81 -15.27
N GLY A 249 -6.93 -8.60 -15.60
CA GLY A 249 -7.45 -7.83 -16.73
C GLY A 249 -7.21 -8.49 -18.09
N SER A 250 -6.09 -9.21 -18.25
CA SER A 250 -5.81 -9.96 -19.48
C SER A 250 -6.61 -11.25 -19.62
N MET A 251 -6.87 -11.97 -18.51
CA MET A 251 -7.52 -13.28 -18.54
C MET A 251 -9.04 -13.24 -18.34
N LEU A 252 -9.52 -12.37 -17.44
CA LEU A 252 -10.92 -12.30 -17.01
C LEU A 252 -11.63 -11.00 -17.39
N GLY A 253 -10.90 -10.04 -17.96
CA GLY A 253 -11.43 -8.76 -18.39
C GLY A 253 -11.56 -7.69 -17.28
N ALA A 254 -11.89 -6.48 -17.72
CA ALA A 254 -11.90 -5.28 -16.87
C ALA A 254 -12.91 -5.33 -15.72
N LYS A 255 -14.09 -5.95 -15.95
CA LYS A 255 -15.12 -6.10 -14.92
C LYS A 255 -14.60 -6.90 -13.71
N SER A 256 -13.83 -7.96 -13.98
CA SER A 256 -13.20 -8.79 -12.94
C SER A 256 -12.12 -8.02 -12.16
N VAL A 257 -11.44 -7.08 -12.81
CA VAL A 257 -10.50 -6.18 -12.10
C VAL A 257 -11.24 -5.31 -11.10
N ALA A 258 -12.43 -4.79 -11.40
CA ALA A 258 -13.23 -4.03 -10.45
C ALA A 258 -13.62 -4.89 -9.23
N TYR A 259 -14.08 -6.12 -9.48
CA TYR A 259 -14.47 -7.06 -8.42
C TYR A 259 -13.30 -7.45 -7.51
N TYR A 260 -12.09 -7.50 -8.03
CA TYR A 260 -10.88 -7.81 -7.29
C TYR A 260 -10.28 -6.58 -6.58
N ALA A 261 -10.11 -5.48 -7.31
CA ALA A 261 -9.40 -4.30 -6.81
C ALA A 261 -10.17 -3.58 -5.70
N THR A 262 -11.51 -3.60 -5.75
CA THR A 262 -12.35 -2.95 -4.74
C THR A 262 -12.14 -3.53 -3.35
N PRO A 263 -12.36 -4.85 -3.10
CA PRO A 263 -12.07 -5.43 -1.80
C PRO A 263 -10.58 -5.39 -1.45
N GLN A 264 -9.66 -5.53 -2.41
CA GLN A 264 -8.22 -5.41 -2.19
C GLN A 264 -7.86 -4.03 -1.59
N ASN A 265 -8.35 -2.95 -2.20
CA ASN A 265 -8.11 -1.59 -1.73
C ASN A 265 -8.66 -1.35 -0.31
N LEU A 266 -9.80 -1.97 0.02
CA LEU A 266 -10.40 -1.89 1.35
C LEU A 266 -9.60 -2.69 2.38
N VAL A 267 -9.31 -3.95 2.08
CA VAL A 267 -8.64 -4.90 2.97
C VAL A 267 -7.20 -4.50 3.27
N THR A 268 -6.48 -3.93 2.30
CA THR A 268 -5.11 -3.45 2.51
C THR A 268 -5.02 -2.31 3.54
N ARG A 269 -6.13 -1.61 3.87
CA ARG A 269 -6.15 -0.62 4.95
C ARG A 269 -5.92 -1.25 6.33
N LEU A 270 -6.19 -2.53 6.50
CA LEU A 270 -5.86 -3.26 7.74
C LEU A 270 -4.36 -3.25 8.04
N ASN A 271 -3.48 -3.10 7.03
CA ASN A 271 -2.03 -2.97 7.21
C ASN A 271 -1.60 -1.72 8.00
N LEU A 272 -2.50 -0.77 8.27
CA LEU A 272 -2.19 0.38 9.12
C LEU A 272 -1.72 -0.05 10.52
N LEU A 273 -2.32 -1.12 11.09
CA LEU A 273 -1.96 -1.63 12.41
C LEU A 273 -0.54 -2.23 12.44
N PRO A 274 -0.18 -3.23 11.60
CA PRO A 274 1.19 -3.72 11.53
C PRO A 274 2.20 -2.60 11.22
N SER A 275 1.89 -1.70 10.29
CA SER A 275 2.78 -0.61 9.89
C SER A 275 3.09 0.36 11.04
N ALA A 276 2.12 0.65 11.90
CA ALA A 276 2.33 1.48 13.10
C ALA A 276 3.31 0.81 14.07
N MET A 277 3.19 -0.51 14.27
CA MET A 277 4.11 -1.28 15.11
C MET A 277 5.53 -1.30 14.53
N LEU A 278 5.68 -1.49 13.23
CA LEU A 278 6.99 -1.59 12.57
C LEU A 278 7.81 -0.32 12.72
N ARG A 279 7.18 0.85 12.67
CA ARG A 279 7.85 2.14 12.90
C ARG A 279 8.53 2.23 14.27
N THR A 280 7.97 1.59 15.29
CA THR A 280 8.52 1.57 16.65
C THR A 280 9.52 0.43 16.86
N LEU A 281 9.38 -0.67 16.12
CA LEU A 281 10.21 -1.86 16.25
C LEU A 281 11.55 -1.72 15.53
N PHE A 282 11.58 -1.08 14.36
CA PHE A 282 12.79 -0.97 13.55
C PHE A 282 13.99 -0.35 14.31
N PRO A 283 13.86 0.80 14.99
CA PRO A 283 14.97 1.37 15.77
C PRO A 283 15.40 0.45 16.92
N ARG A 284 14.43 -0.21 17.58
CA ARG A 284 14.71 -1.14 18.69
C ARG A 284 15.47 -2.36 18.22
N PHE A 285 15.10 -2.97 17.09
CA PHE A 285 15.83 -4.08 16.49
C PHE A 285 17.25 -3.67 16.09
N SER A 286 17.44 -2.47 15.55
CA SER A 286 18.75 -1.96 15.16
C SER A 286 19.68 -1.74 16.36
N ALA A 287 19.13 -1.25 17.46
CA ALA A 287 19.90 -0.96 18.70
C ALA A 287 20.17 -2.20 19.56
N SER A 288 19.40 -3.29 19.42
CA SER A 288 19.48 -4.48 20.27
C SER A 288 20.50 -5.49 19.78
N GLY A 289 21.14 -6.26 20.68
CA GLY A 289 21.89 -7.46 20.34
C GLY A 289 20.99 -8.53 19.69
N SER A 290 21.57 -9.52 19.00
CA SER A 290 20.81 -10.52 18.23
C SER A 290 19.80 -11.32 19.07
N GLU A 291 20.20 -11.70 20.28
CA GLU A 291 19.35 -12.48 21.20
C GLU A 291 18.15 -11.65 21.71
N HIS A 292 18.41 -10.41 22.13
CA HIS A 292 17.36 -9.50 22.59
C HIS A 292 16.40 -9.11 21.47
N ALA A 293 16.88 -8.90 20.25
CA ALA A 293 16.04 -8.64 19.08
C ALA A 293 15.16 -9.85 18.72
N GLY A 294 15.66 -11.08 18.92
CA GLY A 294 14.86 -12.30 18.78
C GLY A 294 13.71 -12.37 19.79
N ALA A 295 14.00 -12.15 21.08
CA ALA A 295 12.97 -12.10 22.12
C ALA A 295 11.92 -11.01 21.85
N LEU A 296 12.36 -9.81 21.47
CA LEU A 296 11.48 -8.69 21.09
C LEU A 296 10.61 -9.04 19.88
N SER A 297 11.14 -9.83 18.91
CA SER A 297 10.34 -10.25 17.75
C SER A 297 9.24 -11.23 18.14
N HIS A 298 9.50 -12.17 19.04
CA HIS A 298 8.47 -13.07 19.57
C HIS A 298 7.35 -12.31 20.30
N GLN A 299 7.73 -11.34 21.13
CA GLN A 299 6.76 -10.46 21.82
C GLN A 299 5.94 -9.65 20.82
N ALA A 300 6.58 -9.07 19.79
CA ALA A 300 5.91 -8.28 18.76
C ALA A 300 4.92 -9.13 17.95
N LEU A 301 5.27 -10.37 17.60
CA LEU A 301 4.39 -11.30 16.89
C LEU A 301 3.18 -11.71 17.77
N ALA A 302 3.40 -12.03 19.03
CA ALA A 302 2.33 -12.35 19.97
C ALA A 302 1.35 -11.17 20.16
N PHE A 303 1.90 -9.96 20.31
CA PHE A 303 1.08 -8.74 20.44
C PHE A 303 0.32 -8.43 19.14
N LEU A 304 1.00 -8.57 17.96
CA LEU A 304 0.32 -8.39 16.69
C LEU A 304 -0.81 -9.39 16.51
N ASN A 305 -0.61 -10.66 16.81
CA ASN A 305 -1.66 -11.68 16.72
C ASN A 305 -2.84 -11.36 17.62
N CYS A 306 -2.60 -10.95 18.86
CA CYS A 306 -3.64 -10.57 19.79
C CYS A 306 -4.49 -9.38 19.31
N ALA A 307 -3.83 -8.34 18.75
CA ALA A 307 -4.51 -7.11 18.34
C ALA A 307 -5.08 -7.19 16.92
N PHE A 308 -4.39 -7.88 16.01
CA PHE A 308 -4.71 -7.87 14.58
C PHE A 308 -5.74 -8.94 14.20
N THR A 309 -5.67 -10.14 14.80
CA THR A 309 -6.61 -11.21 14.48
C THR A 309 -8.08 -10.84 14.75
N PRO A 310 -8.45 -10.17 15.86
CA PRO A 310 -9.80 -9.65 16.05
C PRO A 310 -10.27 -8.71 14.93
N CYS A 311 -9.39 -7.79 14.47
CA CYS A 311 -9.72 -6.89 13.37
C CYS A 311 -9.98 -7.66 12.07
N VAL A 312 -9.18 -8.70 11.83
CA VAL A 312 -9.33 -9.59 10.67
C VAL A 312 -10.61 -10.42 10.75
N VAL A 313 -10.97 -10.95 11.92
CA VAL A 313 -12.25 -11.65 12.14
C VAL A 313 -13.44 -10.73 11.84
N VAL A 314 -13.42 -9.50 12.36
CA VAL A 314 -14.46 -8.50 12.07
C VAL A 314 -14.54 -8.20 10.57
N ALA A 315 -13.38 -8.09 9.89
CA ALA A 315 -13.35 -7.89 8.45
C ALA A 315 -13.92 -9.07 7.65
N LEU A 316 -13.64 -10.32 8.05
CA LEU A 316 -14.18 -11.54 7.40
C LEU A 316 -15.71 -11.58 7.44
N PHE A 317 -16.33 -11.29 8.59
CA PHE A 317 -17.78 -11.25 8.71
C PHE A 317 -18.39 -9.98 8.11
N GLY A 318 -17.75 -8.84 8.30
CA GLY A 318 -18.27 -7.53 7.88
C GLY A 318 -18.14 -7.25 6.39
N LEU A 319 -17.23 -7.92 5.66
CA LEU A 319 -16.92 -7.56 4.28
C LEU A 319 -18.11 -7.69 3.32
N ALA A 320 -18.81 -8.83 3.34
CA ALA A 320 -19.94 -9.06 2.46
C ALA A 320 -21.13 -8.13 2.73
N PRO A 321 -21.64 -7.98 3.98
CA PRO A 321 -22.70 -7.03 4.26
C PRO A 321 -22.27 -5.58 4.01
N PHE A 322 -21.03 -5.22 4.30
CA PHE A 322 -20.50 -3.88 3.98
C PHE A 322 -20.51 -3.63 2.48
N LEU A 323 -19.99 -4.53 1.66
CA LEU A 323 -19.98 -4.37 0.21
C LEU A 323 -21.40 -4.31 -0.37
N ASN A 324 -22.33 -5.08 0.18
CA ASN A 324 -23.73 -5.08 -0.25
C ASN A 324 -24.41 -3.72 -0.01
N VAL A 325 -24.22 -3.14 1.16
CA VAL A 325 -24.76 -1.81 1.51
C VAL A 325 -24.05 -0.70 0.73
N TRP A 326 -22.73 -0.84 0.56
CA TRP A 326 -21.89 0.20 -0.03
C TRP A 326 -21.96 0.25 -1.55
N LEU A 327 -21.93 -0.91 -2.23
CA LEU A 327 -21.79 -1.02 -3.70
C LEU A 327 -22.91 -1.82 -4.36
N GLY A 328 -23.84 -2.37 -3.56
CA GLY A 328 -24.95 -3.17 -4.05
C GLY A 328 -24.64 -4.66 -4.17
N HIS A 329 -25.71 -5.42 -4.43
CA HIS A 329 -25.70 -6.88 -4.36
C HIS A 329 -24.73 -7.55 -5.35
N GLU A 330 -24.70 -7.07 -6.59
CA GLU A 330 -23.82 -7.65 -7.64
C GLU A 330 -22.34 -7.58 -7.23
N MET A 331 -21.89 -6.39 -6.77
CA MET A 331 -20.52 -6.21 -6.29
C MET A 331 -20.22 -7.07 -5.06
N ALA A 332 -21.16 -7.17 -4.12
CA ALA A 332 -20.97 -7.99 -2.93
C ALA A 332 -20.78 -9.46 -3.26
N VAL A 333 -21.65 -10.04 -4.09
CA VAL A 333 -21.59 -11.46 -4.47
C VAL A 333 -20.30 -11.81 -5.18
N GLN A 334 -19.83 -10.96 -6.10
CA GLN A 334 -18.62 -11.22 -6.89
C GLN A 334 -17.33 -10.92 -6.13
N SER A 335 -17.35 -9.92 -5.24
CA SER A 335 -16.14 -9.39 -4.58
C SER A 335 -15.89 -9.98 -3.19
N ALA A 336 -16.95 -10.35 -2.44
CA ALA A 336 -16.77 -10.82 -1.06
C ALA A 336 -15.96 -12.12 -0.95
N PRO A 337 -16.16 -13.15 -1.82
CA PRO A 337 -15.39 -14.39 -1.71
C PRO A 337 -13.88 -14.14 -1.88
N VAL A 338 -13.46 -13.42 -2.94
CA VAL A 338 -12.05 -13.11 -3.13
C VAL A 338 -11.53 -12.15 -2.05
N GLY A 339 -12.36 -11.21 -1.60
CA GLY A 339 -12.01 -10.28 -0.52
C GLY A 339 -11.71 -11.00 0.78
N ARG A 340 -12.46 -12.03 1.18
CA ARG A 340 -12.20 -12.85 2.38
C ARG A 340 -10.84 -13.57 2.27
N VAL A 341 -10.51 -14.12 1.10
CA VAL A 341 -9.19 -14.72 0.86
C VAL A 341 -8.08 -13.67 1.02
N LEU A 342 -8.27 -12.47 0.47
CA LEU A 342 -7.31 -11.36 0.59
C LEU A 342 -7.15 -10.89 2.05
N VAL A 343 -8.19 -10.92 2.88
CA VAL A 343 -8.12 -10.60 4.31
C VAL A 343 -7.14 -11.54 5.03
N ILE A 344 -7.17 -12.85 4.72
CA ILE A 344 -6.22 -13.82 5.26
C ILE A 344 -4.80 -13.51 4.78
N GLY A 345 -4.64 -13.15 3.50
CA GLY A 345 -3.36 -12.73 2.93
C GLY A 345 -2.77 -11.51 3.66
N VAL A 346 -3.60 -10.51 3.97
CA VAL A 346 -3.16 -9.32 4.70
C VAL A 346 -2.78 -9.65 6.15
N TRP A 347 -3.50 -10.54 6.81
CA TRP A 347 -3.11 -11.01 8.15
C TRP A 347 -1.73 -11.67 8.13
N LEU A 348 -1.49 -12.56 7.17
CA LEU A 348 -0.20 -13.25 7.01
C LEU A 348 0.93 -12.26 6.63
N ALA A 349 0.63 -11.25 5.80
CA ALA A 349 1.58 -10.19 5.44
C ALA A 349 2.02 -9.37 6.66
N GLY A 350 1.11 -9.10 7.59
CA GLY A 350 1.43 -8.45 8.86
C GLY A 350 2.47 -9.22 9.66
N GLN A 351 2.34 -10.55 9.77
CA GLN A 351 3.30 -11.42 10.45
C GLN A 351 4.67 -11.41 9.73
N SER A 352 4.63 -11.58 8.41
CA SER A 352 5.80 -11.58 7.54
C SER A 352 6.60 -10.27 7.65
N SER A 353 5.93 -9.14 7.80
CA SER A 353 6.54 -7.82 7.86
C SER A 353 7.43 -7.61 9.09
N ILE A 354 7.09 -8.19 10.26
CA ILE A 354 7.93 -8.11 11.47
C ILE A 354 9.27 -8.83 11.24
N MET A 355 9.25 -10.02 10.63
CA MET A 355 10.46 -10.77 10.32
C MET A 355 11.31 -10.06 9.26
N SER A 356 10.66 -9.52 8.24
CA SER A 356 11.35 -8.72 7.19
C SER A 356 12.08 -7.52 7.80
N VAL A 357 11.43 -6.79 8.71
CA VAL A 357 12.02 -5.63 9.39
C VAL A 357 13.17 -6.05 10.33
N LEU A 358 13.05 -7.18 11.01
CA LEU A 358 14.15 -7.74 11.81
C LEU A 358 15.38 -8.04 10.94
N ILE A 359 15.20 -8.70 9.78
CA ILE A 359 16.29 -9.01 8.85
C ILE A 359 16.96 -7.73 8.34
N GLN A 360 16.16 -6.72 7.99
CA GLN A 360 16.66 -5.41 7.54
C GLN A 360 17.46 -4.70 8.62
N ALA A 361 16.95 -4.69 9.86
CA ALA A 361 17.59 -4.04 11.00
C ALA A 361 18.93 -4.70 11.40
N LYS A 362 19.11 -5.98 11.08
CA LYS A 362 20.37 -6.74 11.29
C LYS A 362 21.36 -6.62 10.12
N ALA A 363 21.25 -5.56 9.32
CA ALA A 363 22.12 -5.22 8.20
C ALA A 363 22.17 -6.28 7.06
N ASN A 364 21.07 -7.00 6.83
CA ASN A 364 20.96 -7.93 5.71
C ASN A 364 19.76 -7.67 4.78
N PRO A 365 19.56 -6.43 4.33
CA PRO A 365 18.45 -6.07 3.44
C PRO A 365 18.48 -6.84 2.11
N ALA A 366 19.67 -7.25 1.64
CA ALA A 366 19.81 -8.03 0.41
C ALA A 366 19.06 -9.38 0.45
N GLN A 367 18.89 -9.99 1.62
CA GLN A 367 18.11 -11.23 1.76
C GLN A 367 16.63 -10.98 1.49
N VAL A 368 16.08 -9.87 2.00
CA VAL A 368 14.68 -9.49 1.75
C VAL A 368 14.44 -9.23 0.27
N ALA A 369 15.37 -8.53 -0.39
CA ALA A 369 15.32 -8.32 -1.84
C ALA A 369 15.35 -9.65 -2.62
N ARG A 370 16.24 -10.59 -2.26
CA ARG A 370 16.34 -11.92 -2.91
C ARG A 370 15.03 -12.69 -2.80
N VAL A 371 14.41 -12.72 -1.62
CA VAL A 371 13.10 -13.38 -1.43
C VAL A 371 12.06 -12.79 -2.36
N GLY A 372 11.98 -11.45 -2.45
CA GLY A 372 11.06 -10.77 -3.34
C GLY A 372 11.27 -11.14 -4.82
N TRP A 373 12.52 -11.10 -5.31
CA TRP A 373 12.82 -11.41 -6.72
C TRP A 373 12.65 -12.89 -7.07
N ILE A 374 12.97 -13.82 -6.15
CA ILE A 374 12.72 -15.26 -6.35
C ILE A 374 11.21 -15.54 -6.28
N GLY A 375 10.51 -14.90 -5.37
CA GLY A 375 9.06 -15.07 -5.20
C GLY A 375 8.24 -14.54 -6.38
N LEU A 376 8.74 -13.53 -7.12
CA LEU A 376 7.98 -12.90 -8.20
C LEU A 376 7.63 -13.84 -9.36
N PRO A 377 8.56 -14.60 -9.98
CA PRO A 377 8.23 -15.58 -11.02
C PRO A 377 7.30 -16.69 -10.51
N VAL A 378 7.52 -17.17 -9.29
CA VAL A 378 6.67 -18.18 -8.65
C VAL A 378 5.26 -17.62 -8.47
N PHE A 379 5.14 -16.39 -7.98
CA PHE A 379 3.84 -15.70 -7.86
C PHE A 379 3.14 -15.55 -9.21
N ALA A 380 3.86 -15.11 -10.26
CA ALA A 380 3.30 -14.97 -11.60
C ALA A 380 2.75 -16.29 -12.13
N LEU A 381 3.47 -17.41 -11.93
CA LEU A 381 3.04 -18.75 -12.33
C LEU A 381 1.81 -19.20 -11.54
N VAL A 382 1.85 -19.09 -10.20
CA VAL A 382 0.73 -19.49 -9.34
C VAL A 382 -0.51 -18.62 -9.60
N LEU A 383 -0.33 -17.34 -9.89
CA LEU A 383 -1.39 -16.42 -10.26
C LEU A 383 -2.05 -16.84 -11.58
N TRP A 384 -1.25 -17.12 -12.61
CA TRP A 384 -1.75 -17.56 -13.90
C TRP A 384 -2.51 -18.88 -13.81
N LEU A 385 -1.95 -19.91 -13.13
CA LEU A 385 -2.60 -21.20 -12.90
C LEU A 385 -3.87 -21.05 -12.05
N GLY A 386 -3.78 -20.27 -10.97
CA GLY A 386 -4.92 -20.02 -10.07
C GLY A 386 -6.10 -19.39 -10.79
N ILE A 387 -5.84 -18.36 -11.61
CA ILE A 387 -6.88 -17.71 -12.40
C ILE A 387 -7.47 -18.68 -13.44
N ARG A 388 -6.64 -19.49 -14.10
CA ARG A 388 -7.09 -20.44 -15.10
C ARG A 388 -8.03 -21.51 -14.55
N TRP A 389 -7.81 -21.95 -13.30
CA TRP A 389 -8.60 -23.05 -12.70
C TRP A 389 -9.75 -22.56 -11.83
N TYR A 390 -9.54 -21.46 -11.11
CA TYR A 390 -10.48 -20.98 -10.08
C TYR A 390 -10.93 -19.53 -10.32
N GLY A 391 -10.62 -18.94 -11.47
CA GLY A 391 -11.02 -17.57 -11.79
C GLY A 391 -10.51 -16.56 -10.77
N LEU A 392 -11.38 -15.66 -10.36
CA LEU A 392 -11.03 -14.56 -9.46
C LEU A 392 -10.59 -15.03 -8.06
N LEU A 393 -11.19 -16.13 -7.55
CA LEU A 393 -10.76 -16.75 -6.29
C LEU A 393 -9.31 -17.24 -6.37
N GLY A 394 -8.94 -17.83 -7.53
CA GLY A 394 -7.57 -18.28 -7.78
C GLY A 394 -6.54 -17.15 -7.68
N ALA A 395 -6.90 -15.93 -8.10
CA ALA A 395 -6.04 -14.76 -7.93
C ALA A 395 -5.82 -14.44 -6.44
N GLY A 396 -6.89 -14.46 -5.63
CA GLY A 396 -6.78 -14.27 -4.18
C GLY A 396 -5.90 -15.33 -3.52
N VAL A 397 -6.10 -16.61 -3.88
CA VAL A 397 -5.29 -17.73 -3.37
C VAL A 397 -3.82 -17.57 -3.75
N ALA A 398 -3.51 -17.11 -4.98
CA ALA A 398 -2.14 -16.85 -5.41
C ALA A 398 -1.44 -15.78 -4.55
N VAL A 399 -2.16 -14.72 -4.18
CA VAL A 399 -1.65 -13.69 -3.27
C VAL A 399 -1.36 -14.28 -1.88
N VAL A 400 -2.25 -15.11 -1.34
CA VAL A 400 -2.02 -15.79 -0.06
C VAL A 400 -0.81 -16.73 -0.15
N ALA A 401 -0.70 -17.52 -1.23
CA ALA A 401 0.42 -18.43 -1.46
C ALA A 401 1.76 -17.68 -1.54
N LYS A 402 1.79 -16.55 -2.26
CA LYS A 402 2.96 -15.66 -2.32
C LYS A 402 3.34 -15.13 -0.94
N THR A 403 2.34 -14.67 -0.19
CA THR A 403 2.58 -14.12 1.15
C THR A 403 3.04 -15.21 2.14
N PHE A 404 2.54 -16.44 1.98
CA PHE A 404 3.01 -17.60 2.74
C PHE A 404 4.45 -17.96 2.40
N PHE A 405 4.82 -17.91 1.11
CA PHE A 405 6.21 -18.09 0.67
C PHE A 405 7.12 -17.04 1.31
N ASP A 406 6.75 -15.76 1.28
CA ASP A 406 7.50 -14.69 1.92
C ASP A 406 7.64 -14.93 3.43
N TYR A 407 6.54 -15.32 4.10
CA TYR A 407 6.54 -15.64 5.53
C TYR A 407 7.51 -16.76 5.86
N ALA A 408 7.46 -17.89 5.13
CA ALA A 408 8.32 -19.04 5.35
C ALA A 408 9.81 -18.71 5.10
N ALA A 409 10.09 -17.95 4.01
CA ALA A 409 11.44 -17.52 3.68
C ALA A 409 12.00 -16.55 4.74
N PHE A 410 11.20 -15.56 5.18
CA PHE A 410 11.65 -14.63 6.22
C PHE A 410 11.79 -15.30 7.58
N LEU A 411 10.95 -16.28 7.92
CA LEU A 411 11.14 -17.09 9.12
C LEU A 411 12.49 -17.83 9.09
N TYR A 412 12.82 -18.44 7.96
CA TYR A 412 14.10 -19.13 7.77
C TYR A 412 15.29 -18.17 7.89
N PHE A 413 15.27 -17.03 7.20
CA PHE A 413 16.37 -16.07 7.22
C PHE A 413 16.48 -15.27 8.51
N SER A 414 15.39 -15.09 9.26
CA SER A 414 15.41 -14.43 10.57
C SER A 414 16.17 -15.20 11.65
N LYS A 415 16.39 -16.51 11.43
CA LYS A 415 17.02 -17.43 12.40
C LYS A 415 16.27 -17.50 13.74
N LEU A 416 15.01 -17.09 13.78
CA LEU A 416 14.15 -17.24 14.94
C LEU A 416 13.80 -18.72 15.15
N LYS A 417 13.57 -19.11 16.42
CA LYS A 417 13.09 -20.47 16.71
C LYS A 417 11.68 -20.63 16.14
N PRO A 418 11.44 -21.57 15.21
CA PRO A 418 10.15 -21.65 14.52
C PRO A 418 9.02 -22.17 15.42
N GLN A 419 9.32 -23.10 16.35
CA GLN A 419 8.31 -23.77 17.16
C GLN A 419 7.36 -22.83 17.90
N PRO A 420 7.79 -21.83 18.71
CA PRO A 420 6.89 -20.95 19.41
C PRO A 420 6.08 -20.05 18.47
N ILE A 421 6.67 -19.63 17.33
CA ILE A 421 6.02 -18.79 16.33
C ILE A 421 4.91 -19.57 15.64
N VAL A 422 5.20 -20.77 15.16
CA VAL A 422 4.24 -21.63 14.44
C VAL A 422 3.09 -22.03 15.38
N ARG A 423 3.36 -22.39 16.65
CA ARG A 423 2.35 -22.74 17.62
C ARG A 423 1.41 -21.56 17.91
N ASN A 424 1.95 -20.38 18.15
CA ASN A 424 1.14 -19.16 18.35
C ASN A 424 0.30 -18.86 17.10
N MET A 425 0.91 -18.89 15.91
CA MET A 425 0.21 -18.65 14.66
C MET A 425 -0.89 -19.67 14.38
N ALA A 426 -0.67 -20.95 14.67
CA ALA A 426 -1.64 -22.02 14.40
C ALA A 426 -2.95 -21.82 15.16
N GLY A 427 -2.89 -21.40 16.43
CA GLY A 427 -4.07 -21.07 17.20
C GLY A 427 -4.90 -19.94 16.58
N HIS A 428 -4.25 -18.84 16.19
CA HIS A 428 -4.92 -17.73 15.53
C HIS A 428 -5.45 -18.09 14.13
N LEU A 429 -4.71 -18.91 13.38
CA LEU A 429 -5.16 -19.42 12.08
C LEU A 429 -6.43 -20.26 12.21
N LEU A 430 -6.56 -21.06 13.26
CA LEU A 430 -7.78 -21.82 13.53
C LEU A 430 -9.00 -20.89 13.69
N PHE A 431 -8.88 -19.80 14.47
CA PHE A 431 -9.94 -18.80 14.58
C PHE A 431 -10.30 -18.19 13.22
N LEU A 432 -9.32 -17.91 12.34
CA LEU A 432 -9.57 -17.36 11.02
C LEU A 432 -10.23 -18.37 10.08
N ILE A 433 -9.84 -19.66 10.14
CA ILE A 433 -10.49 -20.72 9.36
C ILE A 433 -11.94 -20.85 9.79
N VAL A 434 -12.21 -20.94 11.10
CA VAL A 434 -13.60 -21.03 11.62
C VAL A 434 -14.38 -19.78 11.23
N ALA A 435 -13.80 -18.58 11.34
CA ALA A 435 -14.46 -17.34 10.94
C ALA A 435 -14.82 -17.34 9.45
N THR A 436 -13.92 -17.81 8.58
CA THR A 436 -14.15 -17.88 7.13
C THR A 436 -15.29 -18.86 6.80
N LEU A 437 -15.24 -20.06 7.39
CA LEU A 437 -16.29 -21.07 7.20
C LEU A 437 -17.65 -20.58 7.70
N CYS A 438 -17.71 -20.01 8.91
CA CYS A 438 -18.96 -19.45 9.42
C CYS A 438 -19.48 -18.29 8.56
N ALA A 439 -18.61 -17.42 8.07
CA ALA A 439 -19.02 -16.30 7.24
C ALA A 439 -19.60 -16.71 5.88
N ASP A 440 -19.28 -17.91 5.36
CA ASP A 440 -19.83 -18.44 4.11
C ASP A 440 -21.19 -19.11 4.28
N TYR A 441 -21.47 -19.69 5.47
CA TYR A 441 -22.70 -20.45 5.73
C TYR A 441 -23.81 -19.65 6.42
N MET A 442 -23.57 -18.40 6.81
CA MET A 442 -24.51 -17.61 7.61
C MET A 442 -25.17 -16.51 6.80
N ASP A 443 -26.49 -16.53 6.76
CA ASP A 443 -27.30 -15.50 6.07
C ASP A 443 -27.79 -14.40 7.00
N SER A 444 -27.85 -14.66 8.33
CA SER A 444 -28.36 -13.70 9.30
C SER A 444 -27.25 -12.80 9.88
N LEU A 445 -27.44 -11.48 9.78
CA LEU A 445 -26.51 -10.50 10.34
C LEU A 445 -26.34 -10.64 11.86
N SER A 446 -27.41 -11.02 12.57
CA SER A 446 -27.38 -11.24 14.03
C SER A 446 -26.52 -12.43 14.41
N SER A 447 -26.63 -13.55 13.67
CA SER A 447 -25.82 -14.74 13.92
C SER A 447 -24.34 -14.50 13.55
N MET A 448 -24.08 -13.78 12.45
CA MET A 448 -22.72 -13.33 12.09
C MET A 448 -22.08 -12.47 13.18
N ALA A 449 -22.84 -11.51 13.72
CA ALA A 449 -22.36 -10.65 14.81
C ALA A 449 -22.10 -11.45 16.10
N ALA A 450 -23.01 -12.35 16.50
CA ALA A 450 -22.84 -13.16 17.70
C ALA A 450 -21.62 -14.08 17.64
N ILE A 451 -21.43 -14.79 16.52
CA ILE A 451 -20.27 -15.67 16.32
C ILE A 451 -18.99 -14.86 16.15
N GLY A 452 -19.04 -13.74 15.42
CA GLY A 452 -17.90 -12.84 15.31
C GLY A 452 -17.41 -12.36 16.68
N VAL A 453 -18.32 -11.92 17.55
CA VAL A 453 -17.99 -11.53 18.94
C VAL A 453 -17.43 -12.72 19.71
N ALA A 454 -18.06 -13.91 19.63
CA ALA A 454 -17.56 -15.10 20.33
C ALA A 454 -16.13 -15.48 19.87
N LEU A 455 -15.84 -15.41 18.57
CA LEU A 455 -14.50 -15.68 18.03
C LEU A 455 -13.49 -14.62 18.46
N VAL A 456 -13.86 -13.34 18.49
CA VAL A 456 -13.00 -12.25 18.99
C VAL A 456 -12.68 -12.48 20.47
N VAL A 457 -13.68 -12.74 21.31
CA VAL A 457 -13.49 -13.02 22.75
C VAL A 457 -12.66 -14.27 22.95
N GLY A 458 -12.94 -15.35 22.20
CA GLY A 458 -12.17 -16.59 22.24
C GLY A 458 -10.70 -16.38 21.84
N ASN A 459 -10.45 -15.60 20.79
CA ASN A 459 -9.10 -15.25 20.34
C ASN A 459 -8.33 -14.42 21.39
N LEU A 460 -8.98 -13.43 22.00
CA LEU A 460 -8.36 -12.64 23.07
C LEU A 460 -8.07 -13.52 24.31
N GLY A 461 -8.99 -14.42 24.68
CA GLY A 461 -8.79 -15.41 25.75
C GLY A 461 -7.63 -16.36 25.44
N TRP A 462 -7.57 -16.90 24.23
CA TRP A 462 -6.44 -17.72 23.78
C TRP A 462 -5.10 -16.98 23.85
N SER A 463 -5.07 -15.76 23.31
CA SER A 463 -3.87 -14.91 23.34
C SER A 463 -3.37 -14.64 24.75
N TYR A 464 -4.28 -14.40 25.68
CA TYR A 464 -3.97 -14.19 27.11
C TYR A 464 -3.42 -15.46 27.75
N CYS A 465 -3.99 -16.63 27.47
CA CYS A 465 -3.53 -17.91 28.02
C CYS A 465 -2.17 -18.35 27.45
N GLU A 466 -1.93 -18.11 26.15
CA GLU A 466 -0.73 -18.57 25.46
C GLU A 466 0.49 -17.66 25.72
N SER A 467 0.31 -16.34 25.79
CA SER A 467 1.41 -15.38 25.90
C SER A 467 1.63 -14.91 27.35
N SER A 468 2.79 -15.27 27.91
CA SER A 468 3.26 -14.75 29.22
C SER A 468 3.44 -13.23 29.17
N GLU A 469 3.89 -12.72 28.03
CA GLU A 469 4.15 -11.30 27.80
C GLU A 469 2.88 -10.46 27.83
N LEU A 470 1.79 -10.97 27.24
CA LEU A 470 0.49 -10.31 27.30
C LEU A 470 -0.06 -10.28 28.72
N ARG A 471 0.11 -11.38 29.47
CA ARG A 471 -0.28 -11.42 30.90
C ARG A 471 0.45 -10.37 31.72
N GLU A 472 1.75 -10.20 31.50
CA GLU A 472 2.52 -9.13 32.19
C GLU A 472 2.04 -7.73 31.81
N VAL A 473 1.77 -7.46 30.51
CA VAL A 473 1.26 -6.17 30.06
C VAL A 473 -0.10 -5.87 30.70
N VAL A 474 -1.00 -6.83 30.70
CA VAL A 474 -2.32 -6.69 31.33
C VAL A 474 -2.20 -6.48 32.84
N ALA A 475 -1.30 -7.21 33.52
CA ALA A 475 -1.06 -7.04 34.94
C ALA A 475 -0.55 -5.62 35.27
N ARG A 476 0.41 -5.08 34.48
CA ARG A 476 0.92 -3.70 34.62
C ARG A 476 -0.16 -2.65 34.35
N LEU A 477 -1.00 -2.84 33.34
CA LEU A 477 -2.13 -1.96 33.06
C LEU A 477 -3.16 -1.98 34.18
N ARG A 478 -3.49 -3.17 34.72
CA ARG A 478 -4.38 -3.32 35.87
C ARG A 478 -3.87 -2.59 37.11
N GLN A 479 -2.57 -2.68 37.40
CA GLN A 479 -1.94 -1.95 38.51
C GLN A 479 -1.97 -0.41 38.33
N ARG A 480 -1.91 0.08 37.07
CA ARG A 480 -2.00 1.52 36.79
C ARG A 480 -3.42 2.07 36.82
N LEU A 481 -4.41 1.25 36.41
CA LEU A 481 -5.82 1.65 36.36
C LEU A 481 -6.56 1.45 37.68
N LEU A 482 -6.10 0.53 38.51
CA LEU A 482 -6.61 0.26 39.85
C LEU A 482 -5.44 0.46 40.84
N PRO A 483 -5.07 1.72 41.15
CA PRO A 483 -4.17 1.95 42.26
C PRO A 483 -4.82 1.34 43.47
N SER A 484 -4.10 0.43 44.15
CA SER A 484 -4.55 -0.19 45.39
C SER A 484 -5.05 0.91 46.32
N ALA A 485 -6.34 0.88 46.64
CA ALA A 485 -6.86 1.63 47.80
C ALA A 485 -6.15 1.06 49.01
N GLY A 486 -5.08 1.72 49.41
CA GLY A 486 -4.34 1.57 50.65
C GLY A 486 -4.62 2.76 51.54
#